data_9158404959f935221aef3926817b57c5
#
_entry.id   9158404959f935221aef3926817b57c5
#
_cell.length_a   1.000
_cell.length_b   1.000
_cell.length_c   1.000
_cell.angle_alpha   90.00
_cell.angle_beta   90.00
_cell.angle_gamma   90.00
#
_symmetry.space_group_name_H-M   'P 1'
#
loop_
_entity.id
_entity.type
_entity.pdbx_description
1 polymer ?
#
loop_
_entity_poly.entity_id
_entity_poly.type
_entity_poly.pdbx_seq_one_letter_code
_entity_poly.pdbx_strand_id
1 'polypeptide(L)'
;VGTTHFALMASNYFANGLGYKTAVVECNGHGDFVKLYDETKNMDGDMRCFSYKGIDCCICPTTDELGQLYMKKYDVVICDMNYEAKDNIAEFLRCDVRIVVGSTSVYKLGRLIRAVEGFEGADFMVAVFMSDKKQLRKLTRNYNIKAVDIPVEINPMKMTSETLEWFAYYLGIT
;
A
#
# COMPACT_ATOMS: atom_id res chain seq x y z
N VAL A 1 -6.19 -7.77 -3.02
CA VAL A 1 -7.02 -7.87 -1.79
C VAL A 1 -6.17 -7.55 -0.60
N GLY A 2 -6.64 -6.58 0.20
CA GLY A 2 -5.90 -6.10 1.36
C GLY A 2 -4.90 -4.99 1.04
N THR A 3 -4.85 -4.46 -0.18
CA THR A 3 -3.94 -3.37 -0.56
C THR A 3 -4.20 -2.13 0.28
N THR A 4 -5.46 -1.69 0.37
CA THR A 4 -5.88 -0.55 1.23
C THR A 4 -5.53 -0.80 2.70
N HIS A 5 -5.77 -2.00 3.20
CA HIS A 5 -5.42 -2.37 4.57
C HIS A 5 -3.91 -2.30 4.80
N PHE A 6 -3.12 -2.84 3.88
CA PHE A 6 -1.66 -2.76 3.92
C PHE A 6 -1.16 -1.32 3.83
N ALA A 7 -1.74 -0.50 2.93
CA ALA A 7 -1.39 0.91 2.79
C ALA A 7 -1.63 1.69 4.10
N LEU A 8 -2.75 1.43 4.80
CA LEU A 8 -3.02 2.02 6.11
C LEU A 8 -2.05 1.52 7.19
N MET A 9 -1.69 0.23 7.21
CA MET A 9 -0.68 -0.31 8.13
C MET A 9 0.68 0.37 7.89
N ALA A 10 1.13 0.46 6.64
CA ALA A 10 2.38 1.11 6.28
C ALA A 10 2.37 2.60 6.67
N SER A 11 1.26 3.30 6.40
CA SER A 11 1.09 4.70 6.80
C SER A 11 1.19 4.89 8.31
N ASN A 12 0.56 3.99 9.07
CA ASN A 12 0.63 4.00 10.53
C ASN A 12 2.06 3.76 11.04
N TYR A 13 2.79 2.83 10.42
CA TYR A 13 4.19 2.59 10.74
C TYR A 13 5.04 3.84 10.54
N PHE A 14 4.95 4.48 9.38
CA PHE A 14 5.75 5.68 9.09
C PHE A 14 5.33 6.88 9.94
N ALA A 15 4.03 7.15 10.05
CA ALA A 15 3.54 8.31 10.79
C ALA A 15 3.69 8.16 12.30
N ASN A 16 3.14 7.09 12.88
CA ASN A 16 3.06 6.93 14.33
C ASN A 16 4.20 6.10 14.91
N GLY A 17 4.82 5.23 14.12
CA GLY A 17 6.00 4.46 14.53
C GLY A 17 7.30 5.26 14.39
N LEU A 18 7.50 5.94 13.26
CA LEU A 18 8.74 6.67 12.97
C LEU A 18 8.61 8.19 13.09
N GLY A 19 7.40 8.74 13.21
CA GLY A 19 7.16 10.20 13.32
C GLY A 19 7.31 10.93 11.99
N TYR A 20 7.23 10.25 10.84
CA TYR A 20 7.33 10.87 9.53
C TYR A 20 6.02 11.55 9.13
N LYS A 21 6.13 12.70 8.47
CA LYS A 21 4.97 13.34 7.84
C LYS A 21 4.51 12.49 6.66
N THR A 22 3.40 11.76 6.84
CA THR A 22 2.96 10.70 5.93
C THR A 22 1.62 11.06 5.29
N ALA A 23 1.54 10.88 3.96
CA ALA A 23 0.28 10.87 3.23
C ALA A 23 -0.01 9.47 2.69
N VAL A 24 -1.30 9.08 2.67
CA VAL A 24 -1.80 7.91 1.97
C VAL A 24 -2.85 8.33 0.94
N VAL A 25 -2.75 7.81 -0.26
CA VAL A 25 -3.51 8.27 -1.43
C VAL A 25 -4.28 7.10 -2.02
N GLU A 26 -5.61 7.24 -2.12
CA GLU A 26 -6.46 6.25 -2.77
C GLU A 26 -6.45 6.47 -4.29
N CYS A 27 -5.64 5.68 -5.01
CA CYS A 27 -5.55 5.70 -6.47
C CYS A 27 -6.35 4.56 -7.14
N ASN A 28 -7.14 3.81 -6.37
CA ASN A 28 -7.82 2.60 -6.86
C ASN A 28 -9.30 2.80 -7.25
N GLY A 29 -9.91 3.92 -6.84
CA GLY A 29 -11.30 4.26 -7.14
C GLY A 29 -12.36 3.43 -6.38
N HIS A 30 -11.98 2.68 -5.34
CA HIS A 30 -12.92 1.86 -4.56
C HIS A 30 -13.77 2.67 -3.58
N GLY A 31 -13.37 3.91 -3.25
CA GLY A 31 -14.07 4.79 -2.33
C GLY A 31 -13.95 4.33 -0.86
N ASP A 32 -12.91 3.60 -0.52
CA ASP A 32 -12.72 3.14 0.87
C ASP A 32 -12.37 4.31 1.79
N PHE A 33 -11.64 5.32 1.28
CA PHE A 33 -11.32 6.52 2.05
C PHE A 33 -12.52 7.47 2.20
N VAL A 34 -13.50 7.43 1.30
CA VAL A 34 -14.76 8.14 1.49
C VAL A 34 -15.48 7.63 2.74
N LYS A 35 -15.53 6.32 2.94
CA LYS A 35 -16.12 5.71 4.14
C LYS A 35 -15.36 6.10 5.40
N LEU A 36 -14.03 6.12 5.32
CA LEU A 36 -13.17 6.54 6.43
C LEU A 36 -13.36 8.03 6.76
N TYR A 37 -13.56 8.87 5.73
CA TYR A 37 -13.87 10.29 5.87
C TYR A 37 -15.21 10.54 6.59
N ASP A 38 -16.26 9.80 6.22
CA ASP A 38 -17.58 9.94 6.86
C ASP A 38 -17.54 9.69 8.36
N GLU A 39 -16.59 8.90 8.83
CA GLU A 39 -16.34 8.69 10.26
C GLU A 39 -15.62 9.87 10.94
N THR A 40 -14.84 10.66 10.20
CA THR A 40 -13.96 11.72 10.77
C THR A 40 -14.48 13.14 10.63
N LYS A 41 -15.29 13.42 9.62
CA LYS A 41 -15.99 14.70 9.32
C LYS A 41 -15.14 15.97 9.17
N ASN A 42 -13.85 15.90 8.88
CA ASN A 42 -13.00 17.08 8.66
C ASN A 42 -12.24 16.97 7.33
N MET A 43 -12.73 17.68 6.31
CA MET A 43 -11.99 17.87 5.05
C MET A 43 -11.21 19.19 5.07
N ASP A 44 -9.94 19.16 4.71
CA ASP A 44 -9.12 20.35 4.50
C ASP A 44 -8.94 20.64 3.00
N GLY A 45 -9.39 21.85 2.59
CA GLY A 45 -9.00 22.50 1.35
C GLY A 45 -9.54 21.91 0.04
N ASP A 46 -8.98 22.43 -1.08
CA ASP A 46 -9.39 22.11 -2.47
C ASP A 46 -9.05 20.66 -2.87
N MET A 47 -8.05 20.05 -2.25
CA MET A 47 -7.72 18.63 -2.42
C MET A 47 -8.59 17.84 -1.44
N ARG A 48 -9.29 16.83 -1.91
CA ARG A 48 -10.12 15.91 -1.09
C ARG A 48 -9.28 15.08 -0.12
N CYS A 49 -8.55 15.76 0.78
CA CYS A 49 -7.71 15.16 1.80
C CYS A 49 -8.27 15.48 3.18
N PHE A 50 -8.09 14.55 4.12
CA PHE A 50 -8.47 14.71 5.51
C PHE A 50 -7.41 14.04 6.40
N SER A 51 -7.30 14.49 7.65
CA SER A 51 -6.37 13.86 8.59
C SER A 51 -7.09 12.75 9.37
N TYR A 52 -6.47 11.56 9.39
CA TYR A 52 -6.94 10.42 10.16
C TYR A 52 -5.79 9.86 11.00
N LYS A 53 -5.89 10.00 12.32
CA LYS A 53 -4.89 9.49 13.28
C LYS A 53 -3.45 9.88 12.96
N GLY A 54 -3.22 11.13 12.57
CA GLY A 54 -1.90 11.66 12.25
C GLY A 54 -1.39 11.34 10.85
N ILE A 55 -2.25 10.79 9.98
CA ILE A 55 -1.97 10.49 8.58
C ILE A 55 -2.87 11.36 7.70
N ASP A 56 -2.31 11.97 6.68
CA ASP A 56 -3.11 12.68 5.67
C ASP A 56 -3.63 11.70 4.63
N CYS A 57 -4.95 11.50 4.59
CA CYS A 57 -5.62 10.59 3.65
C CYS A 57 -6.21 11.39 2.49
N CYS A 58 -5.84 11.09 1.26
CA CYS A 58 -6.30 11.78 0.06
C CYS A 58 -7.16 10.85 -0.81
N ILE A 59 -8.35 11.34 -1.21
CA ILE A 59 -9.37 10.56 -1.92
C ILE A 59 -9.23 10.75 -3.43
N CYS A 60 -8.93 9.68 -4.14
CA CYS A 60 -8.95 9.58 -5.62
C CYS A 60 -8.45 10.86 -6.33
N PRO A 61 -7.22 11.31 -6.10
CA PRO A 61 -6.71 12.50 -6.75
C PRO A 61 -6.58 12.27 -8.26
N THR A 62 -6.72 13.34 -9.01
CA THR A 62 -6.30 13.40 -10.41
C THR A 62 -4.77 13.31 -10.51
N THR A 63 -4.25 13.08 -11.71
CA THR A 63 -2.79 13.07 -11.93
C THR A 63 -2.14 14.39 -11.52
N ASP A 64 -2.82 15.52 -11.79
CA ASP A 64 -2.33 16.86 -11.42
C ASP A 64 -2.32 17.07 -9.91
N GLU A 65 -3.38 16.64 -9.20
CA GLU A 65 -3.45 16.68 -7.73
C GLU A 65 -2.39 15.78 -7.10
N LEU A 66 -2.12 14.61 -7.68
CA LEU A 66 -1.05 13.73 -7.22
C LEU A 66 0.32 14.40 -7.41
N GLY A 67 0.56 15.04 -8.56
CA GLY A 67 1.75 15.85 -8.80
C GLY A 67 1.91 16.98 -7.77
N GLN A 68 0.83 17.69 -7.44
CA GLN A 68 0.83 18.72 -6.40
C GLN A 68 1.12 18.12 -5.01
N LEU A 69 0.62 16.92 -4.72
CA LEU A 69 0.89 16.23 -3.47
C LEU A 69 2.39 15.92 -3.30
N TYR A 70 3.06 15.49 -4.36
CA TYR A 70 4.51 15.24 -4.35
C TYR A 70 5.33 16.53 -4.14
N MET A 71 4.79 17.69 -4.52
CA MET A 71 5.43 18.99 -4.22
C MET A 71 5.25 19.40 -2.75
N LYS A 72 4.32 18.82 -2.02
CA LYS A 72 4.20 19.04 -0.58
C LYS A 72 5.34 18.31 0.14
N LYS A 73 5.79 18.89 1.25
CA LYS A 73 6.88 18.30 2.07
C LYS A 73 6.36 17.14 2.92
N TYR A 74 6.04 16.02 2.30
CA TYR A 74 5.87 14.74 2.97
C TYR A 74 7.20 13.99 2.97
N ASP A 75 7.47 13.27 4.06
CA ASP A 75 8.60 12.35 4.13
C ASP A 75 8.27 11.04 3.40
N VAL A 76 6.98 10.62 3.46
CA VAL A 76 6.48 9.42 2.81
C VAL A 76 5.11 9.67 2.18
N VAL A 77 4.95 9.25 0.93
CA VAL A 77 3.66 9.19 0.23
C VAL A 77 3.38 7.74 -0.17
N ILE A 78 2.25 7.19 0.29
CA ILE A 78 1.85 5.82 0.01
C ILE A 78 0.67 5.85 -0.95
N CYS A 79 0.83 5.26 -2.13
CA CYS A 79 -0.20 5.18 -3.15
C CYS A 79 -0.89 3.81 -3.12
N ASP A 80 -2.16 3.78 -2.72
CA ASP A 80 -3.01 2.58 -2.77
C ASP A 80 -3.60 2.42 -4.18
N MET A 81 -2.98 1.56 -4.98
CA MET A 81 -3.25 1.40 -6.40
C MET A 81 -3.99 0.10 -6.73
N ASN A 82 -4.74 0.13 -7.83
CA ASN A 82 -5.30 -1.08 -8.46
C ASN A 82 -4.48 -1.43 -9.71
N TYR A 83 -3.93 -2.64 -9.79
CA TYR A 83 -3.12 -3.07 -10.91
C TYR A 83 -3.90 -3.19 -12.24
N GLU A 84 -5.24 -3.29 -12.19
CA GLU A 84 -6.10 -3.38 -13.38
C GLU A 84 -6.28 -2.02 -14.10
N ALA A 85 -5.96 -0.91 -13.43
CA ALA A 85 -6.03 0.42 -14.02
C ALA A 85 -4.72 0.73 -14.76
N LYS A 86 -4.82 0.93 -16.10
CA LYS A 86 -3.64 1.18 -16.96
C LYS A 86 -2.82 2.40 -16.53
N ASP A 87 -3.49 3.44 -16.04
CA ASP A 87 -2.83 4.68 -15.60
C ASP A 87 -1.99 4.47 -14.34
N ASN A 88 -2.34 3.50 -13.51
CA ASN A 88 -1.60 3.18 -12.29
C ASN A 88 -0.27 2.47 -12.56
N ILE A 89 -0.09 1.84 -13.71
CA ILE A 89 1.17 1.13 -14.05
C ILE A 89 2.32 2.12 -14.12
N ALA A 90 2.13 3.24 -14.82
CA ALA A 90 3.18 4.25 -14.95
C ALA A 90 3.55 4.85 -13.59
N GLU A 91 2.55 5.10 -12.74
CA GLU A 91 2.77 5.65 -11.40
C GLU A 91 3.43 4.62 -10.47
N PHE A 92 3.03 3.36 -10.53
CA PHE A 92 3.67 2.27 -9.79
C PHE A 92 5.16 2.17 -10.12
N LEU A 93 5.52 2.30 -11.41
CA LEU A 93 6.91 2.24 -11.85
C LEU A 93 7.75 3.46 -11.43
N ARG A 94 7.12 4.59 -11.10
CA ARG A 94 7.78 5.80 -10.57
C ARG A 94 8.05 5.73 -9.07
N CYS A 95 7.35 4.86 -8.35
CA CYS A 95 7.55 4.72 -6.91
C CYS A 95 8.97 4.23 -6.61
N ASP A 96 9.57 4.73 -5.52
CA ASP A 96 10.88 4.28 -5.02
C ASP A 96 10.79 2.85 -4.49
N VAL A 97 9.71 2.55 -3.77
CA VAL A 97 9.42 1.22 -3.22
C VAL A 97 8.13 0.70 -3.86
N ARG A 98 8.19 -0.50 -4.44
CA ARG A 98 7.07 -1.12 -5.16
C ARG A 98 6.67 -2.41 -4.49
N ILE A 99 5.39 -2.52 -4.12
CA ILE A 99 4.87 -3.68 -3.40
C ILE A 99 3.58 -4.16 -4.05
N VAL A 100 3.57 -5.39 -4.51
CA VAL A 100 2.36 -6.07 -4.97
C VAL A 100 1.75 -6.81 -3.79
N VAL A 101 0.58 -6.38 -3.35
CA VAL A 101 -0.13 -7.00 -2.22
C VAL A 101 -1.14 -8.02 -2.72
N GLY A 102 -1.13 -9.21 -2.13
CA GLY A 102 -2.02 -10.27 -2.57
C GLY A 102 -2.34 -11.32 -1.52
N SER A 103 -2.89 -12.44 -1.98
CA SER A 103 -3.17 -13.62 -1.16
C SER A 103 -2.92 -14.88 -1.97
N THR A 104 -2.38 -15.91 -1.33
CA THR A 104 -2.19 -17.24 -1.93
C THR A 104 -3.43 -18.13 -1.83
N SER A 105 -4.56 -17.60 -1.34
CA SER A 105 -5.81 -18.36 -1.34
C SER A 105 -6.20 -18.77 -2.75
N VAL A 106 -6.81 -19.95 -2.91
CA VAL A 106 -7.15 -20.56 -4.21
C VAL A 106 -7.89 -19.60 -5.15
N TYR A 107 -8.79 -18.77 -4.62
CA TYR A 107 -9.59 -17.83 -5.41
C TYR A 107 -8.82 -16.59 -5.87
N LYS A 108 -7.70 -16.25 -5.22
CA LYS A 108 -6.96 -15.00 -5.40
C LYS A 108 -5.58 -15.19 -6.01
N LEU A 109 -5.07 -16.42 -5.96
CA LEU A 109 -3.73 -16.74 -6.48
C LEU A 109 -3.57 -16.38 -7.96
N GLY A 110 -4.55 -16.71 -8.80
CA GLY A 110 -4.51 -16.37 -10.22
C GLY A 110 -4.49 -14.87 -10.49
N ARG A 111 -5.13 -14.06 -9.62
CA ARG A 111 -5.09 -12.61 -9.70
C ARG A 111 -3.71 -12.07 -9.31
N LEU A 112 -3.11 -12.62 -8.27
CA LEU A 112 -1.75 -12.29 -7.85
C LEU A 112 -0.73 -12.62 -8.94
N ILE A 113 -0.84 -13.80 -9.55
CA ILE A 113 0.05 -14.22 -10.65
C ILE A 113 -0.03 -13.24 -11.82
N ARG A 114 -1.24 -12.89 -12.28
CA ARG A 114 -1.40 -11.89 -13.36
C ARG A 114 -0.81 -10.52 -13.02
N ALA A 115 -0.93 -10.09 -11.77
CA ALA A 115 -0.32 -8.83 -11.35
C ALA A 115 1.21 -8.91 -11.40
N VAL A 116 1.80 -10.01 -10.94
CA VAL A 116 3.25 -10.26 -10.99
C VAL A 116 3.76 -10.29 -12.44
N GLU A 117 3.08 -11.02 -13.32
CA GLU A 117 3.42 -11.10 -14.74
C GLU A 117 3.27 -9.75 -15.45
N GLY A 118 2.30 -8.92 -15.04
CA GLY A 118 2.08 -7.58 -15.58
C GLY A 118 3.22 -6.58 -15.27
N PHE A 119 4.05 -6.88 -14.27
CA PHE A 119 5.20 -6.06 -13.88
C PHE A 119 6.55 -6.75 -14.15
N GLU A 120 6.59 -7.75 -15.05
CA GLU A 120 7.81 -8.44 -15.39
C GLU A 120 8.90 -7.45 -15.83
N GLY A 121 10.11 -7.63 -15.30
CA GLY A 121 11.26 -6.74 -15.53
C GLY A 121 11.35 -5.53 -14.60
N ALA A 122 10.33 -5.25 -13.78
CA ALA A 122 10.42 -4.25 -12.71
C ALA A 122 10.92 -4.89 -11.41
N ASP A 123 11.64 -4.11 -10.61
CA ASP A 123 11.99 -4.51 -9.24
C ASP A 123 10.82 -4.19 -8.30
N PHE A 124 10.28 -5.21 -7.63
CA PHE A 124 9.21 -5.09 -6.64
C PHE A 124 9.20 -6.26 -5.66
N MET A 125 8.61 -6.03 -4.51
CA MET A 125 8.34 -7.07 -3.51
C MET A 125 6.89 -7.54 -3.62
N VAL A 126 6.64 -8.83 -3.39
CA VAL A 126 5.29 -9.38 -3.23
C VAL A 126 5.03 -9.61 -1.75
N ALA A 127 4.04 -8.91 -1.21
CA ALA A 127 3.60 -9.04 0.17
C ALA A 127 2.25 -9.77 0.23
N VAL A 128 2.16 -10.86 1.00
CA VAL A 128 1.03 -11.78 0.95
C VAL A 128 0.37 -11.91 2.31
N PHE A 129 -0.94 -11.64 2.35
CA PHE A 129 -1.76 -11.94 3.53
C PHE A 129 -2.22 -13.40 3.52
N MET A 130 -2.23 -14.01 4.71
CA MET A 130 -2.71 -15.39 4.92
C MET A 130 -2.05 -16.37 3.96
N SER A 131 -0.72 -16.39 3.95
CA SER A 131 0.02 -17.21 3.01
C SER A 131 0.10 -18.68 3.45
N ASP A 132 0.12 -19.57 2.44
CA ASP A 132 0.66 -20.90 2.59
C ASP A 132 2.15 -20.85 2.25
N LYS A 133 3.01 -21.25 3.18
CA LYS A 133 4.49 -21.27 3.02
C LYS A 133 4.95 -22.02 1.76
N LYS A 134 4.22 -23.06 1.34
CA LYS A 134 4.53 -23.81 0.12
C LYS A 134 4.24 -22.99 -1.13
N GLN A 135 3.11 -22.27 -1.15
CA GLN A 135 2.74 -21.39 -2.25
C GLN A 135 3.68 -20.18 -2.34
N LEU A 136 4.03 -19.61 -1.19
CA LEU A 136 4.96 -18.49 -1.14
C LEU A 136 6.33 -18.87 -1.74
N ARG A 137 6.88 -20.05 -1.36
CA ARG A 137 8.14 -20.56 -1.94
C ARG A 137 8.03 -20.81 -3.44
N LYS A 138 6.87 -21.28 -3.94
CA LYS A 138 6.63 -21.45 -5.37
C LYS A 138 6.63 -20.11 -6.11
N LEU A 139 5.95 -19.09 -5.57
CA LEU A 139 5.98 -17.75 -6.14
C LEU A 139 7.41 -17.22 -6.25
N THR A 140 8.16 -17.25 -5.15
CA THR A 140 9.57 -16.81 -5.13
C THR A 140 10.40 -17.52 -6.19
N ARG A 141 10.29 -18.85 -6.30
CA ARG A 141 11.11 -19.64 -7.22
C ARG A 141 10.70 -19.49 -8.67
N ASN A 142 9.38 -19.48 -8.96
CA ASN A 142 8.89 -19.49 -10.34
C ASN A 142 9.02 -18.14 -11.03
N TYR A 143 8.95 -17.05 -10.26
CA TYR A 143 8.97 -15.69 -10.79
C TYR A 143 10.23 -14.91 -10.40
N ASN A 144 11.16 -15.54 -9.67
CA ASN A 144 12.40 -14.91 -9.18
C ASN A 144 12.15 -13.57 -8.46
N ILE A 145 11.11 -13.53 -7.62
CA ILE A 145 10.67 -12.35 -6.88
C ILE A 145 10.83 -12.52 -5.38
N LYS A 146 10.99 -11.41 -4.66
CA LYS A 146 10.94 -11.41 -3.19
C LYS A 146 9.49 -11.49 -2.75
N ALA A 147 9.02 -12.68 -2.36
CA ALA A 147 7.67 -12.88 -1.83
C ALA A 147 7.73 -13.13 -0.32
N VAL A 148 6.97 -12.36 0.47
CA VAL A 148 6.99 -12.37 1.93
C VAL A 148 5.57 -12.43 2.50
N ASP A 149 5.43 -13.06 3.67
CA ASP A 149 4.18 -13.12 4.41
C ASP A 149 4.01 -11.85 5.26
N ILE A 150 2.80 -11.31 5.30
CA ILE A 150 2.46 -10.13 6.10
C ILE A 150 1.80 -10.61 7.39
N PRO A 151 2.23 -10.15 8.58
CA PRO A 151 1.50 -10.38 9.82
C PRO A 151 0.06 -9.89 9.71
N VAL A 152 -0.89 -10.66 10.27
CA VAL A 152 -2.31 -10.33 10.17
C VAL A 152 -2.71 -9.42 11.31
N GLU A 153 -3.09 -8.19 10.97
CA GLU A 153 -3.70 -7.23 11.90
C GLU A 153 -5.16 -7.03 11.53
N ILE A 154 -6.04 -7.06 12.53
CA ILE A 154 -7.48 -6.78 12.32
C ILE A 154 -7.69 -5.27 12.11
N ASN A 155 -6.98 -4.46 12.89
CA ASN A 155 -7.05 -3.00 12.82
C ASN A 155 -5.70 -2.43 12.33
N PRO A 156 -5.63 -1.84 11.13
CA PRO A 156 -4.38 -1.33 10.57
C PRO A 156 -3.75 -0.21 11.41
N MET A 157 -4.54 0.42 12.29
CA MET A 157 -4.07 1.48 13.18
C MET A 157 -3.60 0.97 14.56
N LYS A 158 -3.58 -0.36 14.77
CA LYS A 158 -3.09 -0.99 16.01
C LYS A 158 -2.19 -2.16 15.63
N MET A 159 -0.91 -1.87 15.47
CA MET A 159 0.07 -2.89 15.08
C MET A 159 0.72 -3.52 16.30
N THR A 160 0.94 -4.83 16.23
CA THR A 160 1.74 -5.60 17.19
C THR A 160 3.23 -5.31 17.01
N SER A 161 4.05 -5.69 17.99
CA SER A 161 5.52 -5.61 17.87
C SER A 161 6.04 -6.40 16.67
N GLU A 162 5.46 -7.58 16.41
CA GLU A 162 5.80 -8.41 15.25
C GLU A 162 5.59 -7.66 13.92
N THR A 163 4.46 -6.96 13.80
CA THR A 163 4.16 -6.17 12.61
C THR A 163 5.08 -4.97 12.47
N LEU A 164 5.40 -4.30 13.58
CA LEU A 164 6.37 -3.19 13.57
C LEU A 164 7.77 -3.65 13.14
N GLU A 165 8.24 -4.79 13.67
CA GLU A 165 9.53 -5.40 13.28
C GLU A 165 9.53 -5.81 11.80
N TRP A 166 8.40 -6.34 11.30
CA TRP A 166 8.23 -6.67 9.89
C TRP A 166 8.41 -5.44 8.99
N PHE A 167 7.73 -4.32 9.32
CA PHE A 167 7.86 -3.08 8.57
C PHE A 167 9.28 -2.51 8.66
N ALA A 168 9.90 -2.53 9.83
CA ALA A 168 11.28 -2.07 10.03
C ALA A 168 12.26 -2.88 9.17
N TYR A 169 12.07 -4.19 9.06
CA TYR A 169 12.95 -5.07 8.29
C TYR A 169 12.76 -4.92 6.77
N TYR A 170 11.53 -4.80 6.31
CA TYR A 170 11.23 -4.80 4.87
C TYR A 170 11.11 -3.40 4.25
N LEU A 171 10.70 -2.40 5.02
CA LEU A 171 10.48 -1.02 4.56
C LEU A 171 11.29 0.01 5.35
N GLY A 172 12.14 -0.42 6.27
CA GLY A 172 12.99 0.50 7.01
C GLY A 172 13.85 1.32 6.06
N ILE A 173 13.71 2.65 6.11
CA ILE A 173 14.57 3.58 5.40
C ILE A 173 15.86 3.63 6.22
N THR A 174 16.94 3.07 5.66
CA THR A 174 18.29 3.17 6.23
C THR A 174 18.94 4.47 5.80
#